data_d189067e9c58fd3b0269950f3741b560
#
_entry.id   d189067e9c58fd3b0269950f3741b560
#
_cell.length_a   1.000
_cell.length_b   1.000
_cell.length_c   1.000
_cell.angle_alpha   90.00
_cell.angle_beta   90.00
_cell.angle_gamma   90.00
#
_symmetry.space_group_name_H-M   'P 1'
#
loop_
_entity.id
_entity.type
_entity.pdbx_description
1 polymer ?
#
loop_
_entity_poly.entity_id
_entity_poly.type
_entity_poly.pdbx_seq_one_letter_code
_entity_poly.pdbx_strand_id
1 'polypeptide(L)'
;MADFTIKNLRTDVEDAAPQFGMAPDVEARFARDALECENMGLSYQRLAPNARTPFGHKHSQQEEVYVVLEGSGRVKLDDDVRAIGQWDAIRVGRDTMRCLEGGPDGMTFIAFGAPKTPPGDAEIVPGWWS
;
A
#
# COMPACT_ATOMS: atom_id res chain seq x y z
N MET A 1 27.62 -17.37 7.07
CA MET A 1 26.90 -16.30 7.80
C MET A 1 25.47 -16.25 7.36
N ALA A 2 24.55 -16.06 8.28
CA ALA A 2 23.15 -15.87 7.90
C ALA A 2 22.98 -14.51 7.20
N ASP A 3 22.12 -14.47 6.19
CA ASP A 3 21.77 -13.24 5.48
C ASP A 3 20.38 -12.82 5.92
N PHE A 4 20.30 -11.75 6.72
CA PHE A 4 19.01 -11.26 7.20
C PHE A 4 19.07 -9.79 7.59
N THR A 5 17.89 -9.15 7.62
CA THR A 5 17.72 -7.79 8.09
C THR A 5 16.47 -7.74 8.99
N ILE A 6 16.56 -7.08 10.12
CA ILE A 6 15.42 -6.87 11.01
C ILE A 6 15.20 -5.39 11.21
N LYS A 7 13.99 -4.92 10.88
CA LYS A 7 13.59 -3.53 11.07
C LYS A 7 12.19 -3.49 11.66
N ASN A 8 11.96 -2.53 12.53
CA ASN A 8 10.60 -2.22 12.98
C ASN A 8 9.98 -1.27 11.96
N LEU A 9 8.84 -1.62 11.42
CA LEU A 9 8.22 -0.84 10.34
C LEU A 9 7.85 0.57 10.77
N ARG A 10 7.52 0.78 12.04
CA ARG A 10 7.05 2.08 12.51
C ARG A 10 8.15 2.95 13.09
N THR A 11 9.20 2.37 13.67
CA THR A 11 10.27 3.13 14.31
C THR A 11 11.53 3.25 13.45
N ASP A 12 11.76 2.30 12.55
CA ASP A 12 12.97 2.24 11.74
C ASP A 12 12.77 2.61 10.27
N VAL A 13 11.53 2.80 9.85
CA VAL A 13 11.19 3.15 8.46
C VAL A 13 10.46 4.48 8.46
N GLU A 14 10.96 5.44 7.69
CA GLU A 14 10.39 6.78 7.62
C GLU A 14 8.99 6.78 7.00
N ASP A 15 8.10 7.61 7.55
CA ASP A 15 6.81 7.86 6.94
C ASP A 15 7.01 8.76 5.72
N ALA A 16 6.77 8.21 4.54
CA ALA A 16 6.95 8.92 3.27
C ALA A 16 5.69 9.68 2.82
N ALA A 17 4.58 9.57 3.54
CA ALA A 17 3.33 10.22 3.14
C ALA A 17 3.46 11.73 2.91
N PRO A 18 4.19 12.48 3.76
CA PRO A 18 4.37 13.92 3.51
C PRO A 18 5.02 14.25 2.16
N GLN A 19 5.93 13.37 1.70
CA GLN A 19 6.63 13.58 0.43
C GLN A 19 5.73 13.41 -0.79
N PHE A 20 4.62 12.68 -0.63
CA PHE A 20 3.68 12.40 -1.70
C PHE A 20 2.35 13.14 -1.54
N GLY A 21 2.30 14.14 -0.64
CA GLY A 21 1.07 14.92 -0.42
C GLY A 21 -0.06 14.14 0.22
N MET A 22 0.25 13.06 0.94
CA MET A 22 -0.75 12.20 1.56
C MET A 22 -0.98 12.49 3.05
N ALA A 23 -0.06 13.20 3.70
CA ALA A 23 -0.23 13.54 5.11
C ALA A 23 -1.27 14.65 5.27
N PRO A 24 -2.00 14.69 6.40
CA PRO A 24 -1.93 13.78 7.55
C PRO A 24 -2.86 12.56 7.43
N ASP A 25 -3.64 12.46 6.36
CA ASP A 25 -4.69 11.44 6.23
C ASP A 25 -4.13 10.03 6.03
N VAL A 26 -2.91 9.94 5.50
CA VAL A 26 -2.24 8.68 5.21
C VAL A 26 -0.87 8.65 5.90
N GLU A 27 -0.54 7.50 6.48
CA GLU A 27 0.82 7.15 6.89
C GLU A 27 1.30 6.05 5.94
N ALA A 28 2.49 6.19 5.37
CA ALA A 28 3.01 5.22 4.41
C ALA A 28 4.52 5.01 4.62
N ARG A 29 4.90 3.81 5.02
CA ARG A 29 6.28 3.44 5.32
C ARG A 29 6.72 2.33 4.38
N PHE A 30 7.56 2.68 3.42
CA PHE A 30 8.05 1.77 2.39
C PHE A 30 9.35 1.13 2.86
N ALA A 31 9.33 -0.18 3.10
CA ALA A 31 10.41 -0.87 3.79
C ALA A 31 11.37 -1.64 2.87
N ARG A 32 11.13 -1.64 1.57
CA ARG A 32 11.96 -2.40 0.63
C ARG A 32 13.45 -2.14 0.79
N ASP A 33 13.84 -0.87 0.81
CA ASP A 33 15.25 -0.50 0.88
C ASP A 33 15.82 -0.68 2.29
N ALA A 34 15.05 -0.33 3.33
CA ALA A 34 15.47 -0.52 4.71
C ALA A 34 15.73 -2.01 5.03
N LEU A 35 14.91 -2.89 4.49
CA LEU A 35 15.04 -4.34 4.66
C LEU A 35 16.06 -4.95 3.69
N GLU A 36 16.54 -4.19 2.70
CA GLU A 36 17.46 -4.67 1.66
C GLU A 36 16.86 -5.83 0.87
N CYS A 37 15.56 -5.74 0.57
CA CYS A 37 14.88 -6.79 -0.21
C CYS A 37 15.42 -6.86 -1.63
N GLU A 38 15.70 -8.07 -2.10
CA GLU A 38 16.20 -8.30 -3.46
C GLU A 38 15.06 -8.47 -4.46
N ASN A 39 13.98 -9.14 -4.06
CA ASN A 39 12.95 -9.59 -5.00
C ASN A 39 11.55 -9.03 -4.72
N MET A 40 11.35 -8.33 -3.63
CA MET A 40 10.01 -7.88 -3.27
C MET A 40 10.01 -6.50 -2.64
N GLY A 41 8.85 -5.89 -2.62
CA GLY A 41 8.58 -4.69 -1.86
C GLY A 41 7.64 -4.96 -0.71
N LEU A 42 7.70 -4.13 0.32
CA LEU A 42 6.83 -4.19 1.49
C LEU A 42 6.57 -2.77 1.96
N SER A 43 5.31 -2.47 2.30
CA SER A 43 4.96 -1.22 2.95
C SER A 43 3.96 -1.44 4.06
N TYR A 44 4.03 -0.59 5.08
CA TYR A 44 3.03 -0.44 6.13
C TYR A 44 2.29 0.85 5.86
N GLN A 45 0.96 0.79 5.81
CA GLN A 45 0.15 1.96 5.55
C GLN A 45 -1.05 2.05 6.49
N ARG A 46 -1.45 3.30 6.76
CA ARG A 46 -2.58 3.57 7.61
C ARG A 46 -3.38 4.72 7.02
N LEU A 47 -4.68 4.50 6.87
CA LEU A 47 -5.62 5.51 6.42
C LEU A 47 -6.45 5.99 7.62
N ALA A 48 -6.56 7.29 7.77
CA ALA A 48 -7.43 7.90 8.78
C ALA A 48 -8.90 7.56 8.50
N PRO A 49 -9.81 7.72 9.48
CA PRO A 49 -11.23 7.48 9.24
C PRO A 49 -11.74 8.20 7.99
N ASN A 50 -12.39 7.46 7.13
CA ASN A 50 -12.98 7.92 5.88
C ASN A 50 -12.00 8.55 4.88
N ALA A 51 -10.70 8.41 5.13
CA ALA A 51 -9.68 8.92 4.23
C ALA A 51 -9.47 7.98 3.05
N ARG A 52 -9.11 8.54 1.93
CA ARG A 52 -8.84 7.82 0.69
C ARG A 52 -7.45 8.19 0.20
N THR A 53 -6.69 7.22 -0.28
CA THR A 53 -5.44 7.53 -0.97
C THR A 53 -5.76 8.50 -2.12
N PRO A 54 -5.02 9.60 -2.28
CA PRO A 54 -5.41 10.65 -3.23
C PRO A 54 -5.19 10.30 -4.69
N PHE A 55 -4.73 9.11 -4.97
CA PHE A 55 -4.51 8.64 -6.34
C PHE A 55 -4.81 7.16 -6.46
N GLY A 56 -5.16 6.71 -7.66
CA GLY A 56 -5.13 5.30 -8.02
C GLY A 56 -3.78 4.96 -8.61
N HIS A 57 -3.38 3.70 -8.56
CA HIS A 57 -2.15 3.26 -9.23
C HIS A 57 -2.29 1.84 -9.74
N LYS A 58 -1.46 1.51 -10.71
CA LYS A 58 -1.31 0.15 -11.21
C LYS A 58 0.14 -0.10 -11.57
N HIS A 59 0.52 -1.35 -11.61
CA HIS A 59 1.87 -1.79 -11.96
C HIS A 59 1.86 -2.55 -13.28
N SER A 60 2.90 -2.35 -14.09
CA SER A 60 3.03 -3.10 -15.35
C SER A 60 3.61 -4.50 -15.14
N GLN A 61 4.40 -4.71 -14.10
CA GLN A 61 5.09 -5.97 -13.84
C GLN A 61 4.80 -6.57 -12.47
N GLN A 62 4.59 -5.74 -11.45
CA GLN A 62 4.47 -6.21 -10.07
C GLN A 62 3.06 -6.70 -9.76
N GLU A 63 2.99 -7.89 -9.16
CA GLU A 63 1.79 -8.37 -8.48
C GLU A 63 1.84 -7.92 -7.02
N GLU A 64 0.73 -7.48 -6.47
CA GLU A 64 0.68 -6.96 -5.11
C GLU A 64 -0.38 -7.67 -4.27
N VAL A 65 -0.10 -7.83 -2.97
CA VAL A 65 -1.09 -8.32 -2.00
C VAL A 65 -1.20 -7.31 -0.87
N TYR A 66 -2.42 -6.96 -0.53
CA TYR A 66 -2.75 -6.13 0.64
C TYR A 66 -3.34 -7.03 1.72
N VAL A 67 -2.89 -6.84 2.96
CA VAL A 67 -3.47 -7.54 4.11
C VAL A 67 -3.93 -6.50 5.12
N VAL A 68 -5.23 -6.49 5.43
CA VAL A 68 -5.79 -5.57 6.41
C VAL A 68 -5.46 -6.08 7.82
N LEU A 69 -4.78 -5.27 8.61
CA LEU A 69 -4.37 -5.62 9.97
C LEU A 69 -5.38 -5.14 11.01
N GLU A 70 -5.94 -3.96 10.82
CA GLU A 70 -6.89 -3.34 11.74
C GLU A 70 -7.89 -2.51 10.98
N GLY A 71 -9.10 -2.41 11.55
CA GLY A 71 -10.13 -1.57 10.96
C GLY A 71 -10.78 -2.18 9.74
N SER A 72 -11.34 -1.33 8.93
CA SER A 72 -12.07 -1.72 7.72
C SER A 72 -12.01 -0.61 6.69
N GLY A 73 -12.44 -0.92 5.49
CA GLY A 73 -12.51 0.08 4.43
C GLY A 73 -13.08 -0.50 3.16
N ARG A 74 -12.72 0.13 2.06
CA ARG A 74 -13.09 -0.32 0.72
C ARG A 74 -11.87 -0.25 -0.18
N VAL A 75 -11.85 -1.11 -1.17
CA VAL A 75 -10.86 -1.06 -2.23
C VAL A 75 -11.60 -0.94 -3.57
N LYS A 76 -11.15 -0.02 -4.39
CA LYS A 76 -11.62 0.09 -5.78
C LYS A 76 -10.58 -0.58 -6.68
N LEU A 77 -11.04 -1.54 -7.48
CA LEU A 77 -10.24 -2.36 -8.38
C LEU A 77 -10.85 -2.21 -9.77
N ASP A 78 -10.25 -1.39 -10.62
CA ASP A 78 -10.85 -0.93 -11.87
C ASP A 78 -12.26 -0.36 -11.57
N ASP A 79 -13.32 -0.98 -12.06
CA ASP A 79 -14.69 -0.52 -11.83
C ASP A 79 -15.38 -1.17 -10.62
N ASP A 80 -14.73 -2.16 -9.99
CA ASP A 80 -15.29 -2.85 -8.83
C ASP A 80 -14.91 -2.14 -7.53
N VAL A 81 -15.89 -2.00 -6.64
CA VAL A 81 -15.66 -1.51 -5.28
C VAL A 81 -16.07 -2.61 -4.30
N ARG A 82 -15.15 -2.99 -3.43
CA ARG A 82 -15.35 -4.07 -2.47
C ARG A 82 -15.09 -3.61 -1.05
N ALA A 83 -15.96 -4.03 -0.13
CA ALA A 83 -15.73 -3.85 1.30
C ALA A 83 -14.66 -4.84 1.76
N ILE A 84 -13.75 -4.36 2.60
CA ILE A 84 -12.68 -5.17 3.19
C ILE A 84 -12.58 -4.88 4.67
N GLY A 85 -12.11 -5.85 5.44
CA GLY A 85 -11.96 -5.71 6.89
C GLY A 85 -10.79 -6.52 7.41
N GLN A 86 -10.65 -6.52 8.74
CA GLN A 86 -9.52 -7.16 9.41
C GLN A 86 -9.27 -8.59 8.92
N TRP A 87 -8.03 -8.87 8.61
CA TRP A 87 -7.51 -10.13 8.09
C TRP A 87 -7.90 -10.48 6.66
N ASP A 88 -8.62 -9.61 5.96
CA ASP A 88 -8.81 -9.82 4.53
C ASP A 88 -7.49 -9.61 3.80
N ALA A 89 -7.22 -10.49 2.84
CA ALA A 89 -6.09 -10.39 1.95
C ALA A 89 -6.62 -10.18 0.52
N ILE A 90 -6.06 -9.19 -0.17
CA ILE A 90 -6.49 -8.82 -1.52
C ILE A 90 -5.30 -8.97 -2.45
N ARG A 91 -5.36 -9.91 -3.39
CA ARG A 91 -4.36 -10.00 -4.45
C ARG A 91 -4.80 -9.10 -5.61
N VAL A 92 -3.89 -8.24 -6.04
CA VAL A 92 -4.14 -7.36 -7.18
C VAL A 92 -3.15 -7.71 -8.29
N GLY A 93 -3.66 -8.14 -9.41
CA GLY A 93 -2.84 -8.49 -10.57
C GLY A 93 -2.23 -7.26 -11.24
N ARG A 94 -1.27 -7.51 -12.15
CA ARG A 94 -0.71 -6.46 -12.98
C ARG A 94 -1.82 -5.76 -13.77
N ASP A 95 -1.59 -4.49 -14.07
CA ASP A 95 -2.48 -3.65 -14.87
C ASP A 95 -3.88 -3.41 -14.28
N THR A 96 -4.12 -3.84 -13.04
CA THR A 96 -5.36 -3.51 -12.34
C THR A 96 -5.15 -2.22 -11.57
N MET A 97 -5.90 -1.18 -11.89
CA MET A 97 -5.87 0.07 -11.16
C MET A 97 -6.53 -0.12 -9.80
N ARG A 98 -5.88 0.36 -8.72
CA ARG A 98 -6.41 0.23 -7.37
C ARG A 98 -6.28 1.51 -6.58
N CYS A 99 -7.20 1.67 -5.62
CA CYS A 99 -7.17 2.71 -4.62
C CYS A 99 -7.89 2.20 -3.37
N LEU A 100 -7.40 2.58 -2.19
CA LEU A 100 -7.97 2.14 -0.92
C LEU A 100 -8.57 3.33 -0.17
N GLU A 101 -9.62 3.03 0.61
CA GLU A 101 -10.31 4.01 1.44
C GLU A 101 -10.52 3.42 2.82
N GLY A 102 -10.22 4.19 3.87
CA GLY A 102 -10.52 3.80 5.24
C GLY A 102 -12.00 3.92 5.54
N GLY A 103 -12.50 3.01 6.37
CA GLY A 103 -13.86 3.07 6.88
C GLY A 103 -13.98 4.04 8.06
N PRO A 104 -15.10 3.98 8.83
CA PRO A 104 -15.35 4.93 9.91
C PRO A 104 -14.30 4.97 11.01
N ASP A 105 -13.58 3.86 11.21
CA ASP A 105 -12.53 3.74 12.22
C ASP A 105 -11.12 3.79 11.62
N GLY A 106 -11.02 4.06 10.34
CA GLY A 106 -9.75 3.98 9.63
C GLY A 106 -9.36 2.56 9.26
N MET A 107 -8.21 2.41 8.62
CA MET A 107 -7.73 1.10 8.19
C MET A 107 -6.21 1.07 8.20
N THR A 108 -5.65 0.02 8.78
CA THR A 108 -4.21 -0.26 8.75
C THR A 108 -3.97 -1.52 7.95
N PHE A 109 -3.02 -1.47 7.04
CA PHE A 109 -2.72 -2.62 6.18
C PHE A 109 -1.23 -2.70 5.84
N ILE A 110 -0.82 -3.89 5.42
CA ILE A 110 0.49 -4.13 4.83
C ILE A 110 0.27 -4.46 3.36
N ALA A 111 1.13 -3.90 2.51
CA ALA A 111 1.17 -4.22 1.10
C ALA A 111 2.53 -4.81 0.78
N PHE A 112 2.55 -5.90 0.03
CA PHE A 112 3.78 -6.47 -0.46
C PHE A 112 3.59 -6.97 -1.88
N GLY A 113 4.67 -6.93 -2.65
CA GLY A 113 4.61 -7.29 -4.05
C GLY A 113 5.93 -7.76 -4.60
N ALA A 114 5.84 -8.47 -5.69
CA ALA A 114 6.99 -9.02 -6.41
C ALA A 114 6.64 -9.07 -7.91
N PRO A 115 7.66 -9.04 -8.76
CA PRO A 115 9.06 -8.82 -8.45
C PRO A 115 9.33 -7.38 -8.02
N LYS A 116 10.50 -7.13 -7.43
CA LYS A 116 11.02 -5.78 -7.21
C LYS A 116 11.27 -5.16 -8.57
N THR A 117 10.66 -4.01 -8.81
CA THR A 117 10.69 -3.37 -10.13
C THR A 117 11.47 -2.06 -10.10
N PRO A 118 12.06 -1.65 -11.23
CA PRO A 118 12.72 -0.35 -11.32
C PRO A 118 11.69 0.79 -11.24
N PRO A 119 12.16 2.02 -11.01
CA PRO A 119 11.30 3.19 -11.10
C PRO A 119 10.55 3.23 -12.44
N GLY A 120 9.28 3.65 -12.41
CA GLY A 120 8.46 3.73 -13.60
C GLY A 120 7.55 2.54 -13.85
N ASP A 121 7.62 1.49 -13.01
CA ASP A 121 6.68 0.38 -13.10
C ASP A 121 5.26 0.81 -12.74
N ALA A 122 5.12 1.75 -11.82
CA ALA A 122 3.81 2.20 -11.36
C ALA A 122 3.29 3.36 -12.22
N GLU A 123 2.05 3.26 -12.66
CA GLU A 123 1.31 4.36 -13.26
C GLU A 123 0.40 4.96 -12.18
N ILE A 124 0.52 6.26 -11.95
CA ILE A 124 -0.21 6.96 -10.89
C ILE A 124 -1.21 7.93 -11.50
N VAL A 125 -2.46 7.84 -11.09
CA VAL A 125 -3.55 8.70 -11.59
C VAL A 125 -4.17 9.47 -10.42
N PRO A 126 -3.79 10.74 -10.23
CA PRO A 126 -4.38 11.56 -9.17
C PRO A 126 -5.90 11.70 -9.35
N GLY A 127 -6.64 11.63 -8.24
CA GLY A 127 -8.09 11.81 -8.27
C GLY A 127 -8.88 10.70 -8.94
N TRP A 128 -8.27 9.56 -9.18
CA TRP A 128 -8.92 8.46 -9.90
C TRP A 128 -10.19 7.95 -9.21
N TRP A 129 -10.22 7.96 -7.91
CA TRP A 129 -11.41 7.63 -7.14
C TRP A 129 -11.84 8.86 -6.35
N SER A 130 -12.43 9.77 -7.03
CA SER A 130 -12.93 11.03 -6.43
C SER A 130 -14.43 11.00 -6.23
#